data_8b765ba95b5dc4059e0ff4ce26135173
#
_entry.id   8b765ba95b5dc4059e0ff4ce26135173
#
_cell.length_a   1.000
_cell.length_b   1.000
_cell.length_c   1.000
_cell.angle_alpha   90.00
_cell.angle_beta   90.00
_cell.angle_gamma   90.00
#
_symmetry.space_group_name_H-M   'P 1'
#
loop_
_entity.id
_entity.type
_entity.pdbx_description
1 polymer ?
#
loop_
_entity_poly.entity_id
_entity_poly.type
_entity_poly.pdbx_seq_one_letter_code
_entity_poly.pdbx_strand_id
1 'polypeptide(L)' 'MINYAEKMEQEARLKGNLAEWMEKHGNVLSDRQRSNAYTGVRILEVRWRGSDFRIVEVDGMTCQIERM' A
#
# COMPACT_ATOMS: atom_id res chain seq x y z
N MET A 1 12.85 -7.59 -16.20
CA MET A 1 11.70 -7.93 -15.34
C MET A 1 11.18 -6.66 -14.67
N ILE A 2 9.90 -6.42 -14.78
CA ILE A 2 9.31 -5.22 -14.17
C ILE A 2 9.14 -5.47 -12.67
N ASN A 3 9.75 -4.62 -11.86
CA ASN A 3 9.52 -4.64 -10.41
C ASN A 3 8.24 -3.86 -10.10
N TYR A 4 7.15 -4.57 -9.90
CA TYR A 4 5.85 -3.96 -9.63
C TYR A 4 5.84 -3.13 -8.34
N ALA A 5 6.62 -3.55 -7.34
CA ALA A 5 6.72 -2.78 -6.10
C ALA A 5 7.37 -1.41 -6.33
N GLU A 6 8.43 -1.34 -7.13
CA GLU A 6 9.05 -0.06 -7.49
C GLU A 6 8.10 0.82 -8.29
N LYS A 7 7.37 0.22 -9.22
CA LYS A 7 6.40 0.96 -10.03
C LYS A 7 5.27 1.53 -9.18
N MET A 8 4.76 0.76 -8.23
CA MET A 8 3.77 1.24 -7.27
C MET A 8 4.32 2.39 -6.44
N GLU A 9 5.53 2.27 -5.96
CA GLU A 9 6.18 3.29 -5.15
C GLU A 9 6.37 4.59 -5.95
N GLN A 10 6.79 4.49 -7.20
CA GLN A 10 6.92 5.66 -8.08
C GLN A 10 5.57 6.34 -8.33
N GLU A 11 4.53 5.57 -8.59
CA GLU A 11 3.19 6.12 -8.78
C GLU A 11 2.65 6.78 -7.51
N ALA A 12 2.95 6.19 -6.34
CA ALA A 12 2.57 6.77 -5.07
C ALA A 12 3.25 8.12 -4.81
N ARG A 13 4.52 8.23 -5.14
CA ARG A 13 5.26 9.49 -5.00
C ARG A 13 4.69 10.60 -5.88
N LEU A 14 4.18 10.23 -7.06
CA LEU A 14 3.58 11.19 -7.98
C LEU A 14 2.15 11.58 -7.58
N LYS A 15 1.44 10.71 -6.89
CA LYS A 15 0.00 10.88 -6.61
C LYS A 15 -0.33 10.99 -5.12
N GLY A 16 0.67 10.99 -4.26
CA GLY A 16 0.50 11.09 -2.81
C GLY A 16 0.55 9.73 -2.12
N ASN A 17 -0.48 9.37 -1.38
CA ASN A 17 -0.49 8.18 -0.54
C ASN A 17 -0.78 6.91 -1.36
N LEU A 18 0.12 5.94 -1.31
CA LEU A 18 -0.02 4.68 -2.06
C LEU A 18 -1.24 3.86 -1.62
N ALA A 19 -1.50 3.80 -0.33
CA ALA A 19 -2.64 3.04 0.18
C ALA A 19 -3.96 3.61 -0.33
N GLU A 20 -4.12 4.94 -0.32
CA GLU A 20 -5.30 5.59 -0.89
C GLU A 20 -5.43 5.34 -2.39
N TRP A 21 -4.33 5.44 -3.11
CA TRP A 21 -4.33 5.19 -4.55
C TRP A 21 -4.74 3.75 -4.86
N MET A 22 -4.19 2.78 -4.13
CA MET A 22 -4.52 1.37 -4.28
C MET A 22 -5.96 1.05 -3.89
N GLU A 23 -6.48 1.72 -2.88
CA GLU A 23 -7.88 1.59 -2.50
C GLU A 23 -8.82 1.96 -3.63
N LYS A 24 -8.44 2.94 -4.45
CA LYS A 24 -9.23 3.39 -5.60
C LYS A 24 -9.00 2.55 -6.86
N HIS A 25 -7.79 2.09 -7.10
CA HIS A 25 -7.39 1.48 -8.37
C HIS A 25 -7.12 -0.02 -8.31
N GLY A 26 -6.88 -0.56 -7.12
CA GLY A 26 -6.71 -1.98 -6.91
C GLY A 26 -7.96 -2.62 -6.34
N ASN A 27 -7.91 -3.95 -6.18
CA ASN A 27 -8.96 -4.69 -5.51
C ASN A 27 -8.52 -4.99 -4.08
N VAL A 28 -9.15 -4.35 -3.11
CA VAL A 28 -8.79 -4.50 -1.70
C VAL A 28 -9.22 -5.87 -1.19
N LEU A 29 -8.25 -6.65 -0.72
CA LEU A 29 -8.45 -7.98 -0.16
C LEU A 29 -8.60 -7.92 1.36
N SER A 30 -7.82 -7.05 2.00
CA SER A 30 -7.85 -6.86 3.45
C SER A 30 -7.32 -5.47 3.78
N ASP A 31 -7.91 -4.83 4.77
CA ASP A 31 -7.49 -3.51 5.24
C ASP A 31 -7.55 -3.52 6.77
N ARG A 32 -6.39 -3.50 7.40
CA ARG A 32 -6.26 -3.49 8.85
C ARG A 32 -5.62 -2.18 9.29
N GLN A 33 -6.28 -1.51 10.20
CA GLN A 33 -5.78 -0.24 10.73
C GLN A 33 -5.69 -0.36 12.25
N ARG A 34 -4.53 0.04 12.80
CA ARG A 34 -4.32 0.14 14.23
C ARG A 34 -3.70 1.50 14.53
N SER A 35 -4.25 2.20 15.48
CA SER A 35 -3.68 3.46 15.92
C SER A 35 -3.67 3.52 17.45
N ASN A 36 -2.63 4.15 17.97
CA ASN A 36 -2.54 4.48 19.39
C ASN A 36 -2.25 5.98 19.54
N ALA A 37 -1.93 6.45 20.76
CA ALA A 37 -1.69 7.87 21.00
C ALA A 37 -0.46 8.42 20.26
N TYR A 38 0.42 7.57 19.74
CA TYR A 38 1.69 7.96 19.15
C TYR A 38 1.84 7.58 17.67
N THR A 39 1.22 6.48 17.23
CA THR A 39 1.48 5.92 15.91
C THR A 39 0.22 5.31 15.32
N GLY A 40 -0.01 5.55 14.03
CA GLY A 40 -1.04 4.86 13.26
C GLY A 40 -0.39 3.91 12.25
N VAL A 41 -0.81 2.65 12.25
CA VAL A 41 -0.32 1.62 11.33
C VAL A 41 -1.48 1.10 10.50
N ARG A 42 -1.28 1.03 9.19
CA ARG A 42 -2.24 0.44 8.26
C ARG A 42 -1.57 -0.66 7.46
N ILE A 43 -2.20 -1.83 7.40
CA ILE A 43 -1.75 -2.95 6.58
C ILE A 43 -2.83 -3.22 5.55
N LEU A 44 -2.54 -2.87 4.30
CA LEU A 44 -3.45 -3.03 3.19
C LEU A 44 -2.98 -4.18 2.31
N GLU A 45 -3.84 -5.17 2.11
CA GLU A 45 -3.60 -6.25 1.15
C GLU A 45 -4.50 -6.00 -0.05
N VAL A 46 -3.89 -5.92 -1.22
CA VAL A 46 -4.59 -5.51 -2.44
C VAL A 46 -4.12 -6.34 -3.63
N ARG A 47 -5.06 -6.65 -4.52
CA ARG A 47 -4.75 -7.26 -5.81
C ARG A 47 -4.69 -6.18 -6.86
N TRP A 48 -3.57 -6.09 -7.54
CA TRP A 48 -3.33 -5.10 -8.58
C TRP A 48 -2.57 -5.72 -9.74
N ARG A 49 -3.11 -5.58 -10.93
CA ARG A 49 -2.56 -6.15 -12.17
C ARG A 49 -2.25 -7.64 -12.06
N GLY A 50 -3.16 -8.38 -11.44
CA GLY A 50 -3.05 -9.84 -11.31
C GLY A 50 -2.08 -10.34 -10.24
N SER A 51 -1.52 -9.45 -9.43
CA SER A 51 -0.63 -9.82 -8.33
C SER A 51 -1.14 -9.26 -7.02
N ASP A 52 -0.90 -9.99 -5.95
CA ASP A 52 -1.30 -9.58 -4.61
C ASP A 52 -0.14 -8.90 -3.90
N PHE A 53 -0.41 -7.78 -3.26
CA PHE A 53 0.58 -6.99 -2.56
C PHE A 53 0.13 -6.66 -1.15
N ARG A 54 1.08 -6.61 -0.23
CA ARG A 54 0.87 -6.12 1.12
C ARG A 54 1.60 -4.79 1.25
N ILE A 55 0.86 -3.76 1.62
CA ILE A 55 1.39 -2.41 1.80
C ILE A 55 1.28 -2.05 3.26
N VAL A 56 2.41 -1.74 3.88
CA VAL A 56 2.46 -1.29 5.28
C VAL A 56 2.73 0.19 5.31
N GLU A 57 1.85 0.91 5.98
CA GLU A 57 1.90 2.35 6.12
C GLU A 57 1.98 2.73 7.60
N VAL A 58 2.89 3.63 7.94
CA VAL A 58 3.05 4.14 9.29
C VAL A 58 2.91 5.66 9.24
N ASP A 59 1.96 6.20 10.00
CA ASP A 59 1.67 7.64 10.06
C ASP A 59 1.47 8.28 8.68
N GLY A 60 0.78 7.56 7.79
CA GLY A 60 0.50 8.04 6.44
C GLY A 60 1.63 7.85 5.44
N MET A 61 2.75 7.25 5.85
CA MET A 61 3.91 7.00 5.00
C MET A 61 4.07 5.52 4.70
N THR A 62 4.24 5.18 3.44
CA THR A 62 4.50 3.79 3.03
C THR A 62 5.90 3.37 3.50
N CYS A 63 5.95 2.36 4.35
CA CYS A 63 7.19 1.82 4.90
C CYS A 63 7.62 0.54 4.21
N GLN A 64 6.68 -0.25 3.72
CA GLN A 64 6.98 -1.55 3.13
C GLN A 64 5.95 -1.90 2.07
N ILE A 65 6.42 -2.45 0.96
CA ILE A 65 5.59 -3.04 -0.09
C ILE A 65 6.11 -4.44 -0.32
N GLU A 66 5.24 -5.43 -0.16
CA GLU A 66 5.60 -6.82 -0.26
C GLU A 66 4.69 -7.53 -1.26
N ARG A 67 5.28 -8.28 -2.18
CA ARG A 67 4.50 -9.11 -3.09
C ARG A 67 4.22 -10.46 -2.42
N MET A 68 2.96 -10.79 -2.32
CA MET A 68 2.53 -12.06 -1.74
C MET A 68 2.50 -13.20 -2.77
#